data_968ef6c191f2a9c9c9608736bbb7dff7
#
_entry.id   968ef6c191f2a9c9c9608736bbb7dff7
#
_cell.length_a   1.000
_cell.length_b   1.000
_cell.length_c   1.000
_cell.angle_alpha   90.00
_cell.angle_beta   90.00
_cell.angle_gamma   90.00
#
_symmetry.space_group_name_H-M   'P 1'
#
loop_
_entity.id
_entity.type
_entity.pdbx_description
1 polymer ?
#
loop_
_entity_poly.entity_id
_entity_poly.type
_entity_poly.pdbx_seq_one_letter_code
_entity_poly.pdbx_strand_id
1 'polypeptide(L)'
;MNIREWKQGIRDGIPIALGYVSVSFAFGLMAAEAGMHWWQAVLISAANLTSAGQFAGLDIMIAGGACIEMALTQLVINLRYALMSLSLSQKLDKRFGTGSRMGLGFFMTDEIFGVAASRKKRISRSYFLGLGLLPMAGWTLGTLGGAVLGGVLPPIVQSALGVAIYGMFLAIVIPQARDDRRYCKVIFIAAALGCAFHYVPGLNRVSSGFAIILCSVIAAALGAWLYPLEINQEERCLLYTT
;
A
#
# COMPACT_ATOMS: atom_id res chain seq x y z
N MET A 1 4.57 22.75 -17.41
CA MET A 1 4.73 21.27 -17.37
C MET A 1 5.86 20.87 -18.31
N ASN A 2 6.85 20.10 -17.84
CA ASN A 2 7.94 19.62 -18.71
C ASN A 2 7.50 18.29 -19.36
N ILE A 3 7.23 18.32 -20.66
CA ILE A 3 6.69 17.17 -21.40
C ILE A 3 7.64 15.97 -21.40
N ARG A 4 8.95 16.18 -21.44
CA ARG A 4 9.94 15.09 -21.40
C ARG A 4 9.90 14.37 -20.05
N GLU A 5 9.89 15.11 -18.96
CA GLU A 5 9.80 14.57 -17.60
C GLU A 5 8.47 13.83 -17.40
N TRP A 6 7.37 14.38 -17.91
CA TRP A 6 6.06 13.75 -17.83
C TRP A 6 5.99 12.42 -18.59
N LYS A 7 6.48 12.38 -19.83
CA LYS A 7 6.58 11.15 -20.63
C LYS A 7 7.46 10.09 -19.95
N GLN A 8 8.56 10.51 -19.33
CA GLN A 8 9.41 9.59 -18.58
C GLN A 8 8.68 9.03 -17.36
N GLY A 9 7.96 9.88 -16.60
CA GLY A 9 7.15 9.42 -15.47
C GLY A 9 6.10 8.38 -15.88
N ILE A 10 5.39 8.62 -16.99
CA ILE A 10 4.44 7.64 -17.54
C ILE A 10 5.14 6.32 -17.88
N ARG A 11 6.28 6.38 -18.57
CA ARG A 11 7.03 5.17 -18.97
C ARG A 11 7.47 4.36 -17.74
N ASP A 12 7.96 5.03 -16.73
CA ASP A 12 8.40 4.39 -15.47
C ASP A 12 7.20 3.85 -14.66
N GLY A 13 6.00 4.42 -14.84
CA GLY A 13 4.75 3.98 -14.23
C GLY A 13 4.07 2.80 -14.92
N ILE A 14 4.42 2.46 -16.18
CA ILE A 14 3.79 1.34 -16.91
C ILE A 14 3.86 0.02 -16.15
N PRO A 15 5.02 -0.44 -15.66
CA PRO A 15 5.10 -1.71 -14.93
C PRO A 15 4.23 -1.72 -13.67
N ILE A 16 4.17 -0.58 -12.96
CA ILE A 16 3.34 -0.43 -11.76
C ILE A 16 1.86 -0.53 -12.14
N ALA A 17 1.44 0.18 -13.19
CA ALA A 17 0.05 0.17 -13.65
C ALA A 17 -0.41 -1.23 -14.05
N LEU A 18 0.44 -2.00 -14.75
CA LEU A 18 0.13 -3.37 -15.14
C LEU A 18 -0.03 -4.29 -13.91
N GLY A 19 0.85 -4.15 -12.91
CA GLY A 19 0.71 -4.88 -11.65
C GLY A 19 -0.57 -4.50 -10.91
N TYR A 20 -0.90 -3.21 -10.90
CA TYR A 20 -2.09 -2.69 -10.22
C TYR A 20 -3.40 -3.17 -10.84
N VAL A 21 -3.49 -3.30 -12.16
CA VAL A 21 -4.70 -3.83 -12.82
C VAL A 21 -5.07 -5.21 -12.27
N SER A 22 -4.13 -6.12 -12.11
CA SER A 22 -4.42 -7.47 -11.63
C SER A 22 -4.89 -7.50 -10.17
N VAL A 23 -4.26 -6.73 -9.31
CA VAL A 23 -4.60 -6.68 -7.87
C VAL A 23 -5.92 -5.97 -7.64
N SER A 24 -6.12 -4.83 -8.31
CA SER A 24 -7.37 -4.07 -8.18
C SER A 24 -8.56 -4.78 -8.82
N PHE A 25 -8.32 -5.62 -9.83
CA PHE A 25 -9.35 -6.51 -10.37
C PHE A 25 -9.86 -7.48 -9.28
N ALA A 26 -8.94 -8.09 -8.53
CA ALA A 26 -9.31 -8.96 -7.40
C ALA A 26 -10.10 -8.19 -6.32
N PHE A 27 -9.72 -6.93 -6.03
CA PHE A 27 -10.50 -6.08 -5.13
C PHE A 27 -11.93 -5.84 -5.64
N GLY A 28 -12.06 -5.49 -6.94
CA GLY A 28 -13.37 -5.28 -7.56
C GLY A 28 -14.26 -6.52 -7.50
N LEU A 29 -13.67 -7.70 -7.74
CA LEU A 29 -14.35 -8.98 -7.61
C LEU A 29 -14.86 -9.21 -6.18
N MET A 30 -13.99 -9.08 -5.18
CA MET A 30 -14.36 -9.27 -3.77
C MET A 30 -15.43 -8.26 -3.31
N ALA A 31 -15.35 -7.01 -3.76
CA ALA A 31 -16.36 -6.00 -3.46
C ALA A 31 -17.73 -6.35 -4.05
N ALA A 32 -17.76 -6.87 -5.29
CA ALA A 32 -18.99 -7.34 -5.92
C ALA A 32 -19.57 -8.58 -5.23
N GLU A 33 -18.73 -9.54 -4.85
CA GLU A 33 -19.14 -10.73 -4.05
C GLU A 33 -19.70 -10.32 -2.68
N ALA A 34 -19.19 -9.25 -2.08
CA ALA A 34 -19.72 -8.67 -0.84
C ALA A 34 -21.04 -7.89 -1.03
N GLY A 35 -21.59 -7.86 -2.25
CA GLY A 35 -22.84 -7.18 -2.56
C GLY A 35 -22.71 -5.66 -2.79
N MET A 36 -21.50 -5.13 -2.93
CA MET A 36 -21.30 -3.72 -3.26
C MET A 36 -21.63 -3.45 -4.74
N HIS A 37 -22.21 -2.28 -5.00
CA HIS A 37 -22.39 -1.85 -6.38
C HIS A 37 -21.03 -1.51 -7.02
N TRP A 38 -20.87 -1.80 -8.31
CA TRP A 38 -19.64 -1.55 -9.06
C TRP A 38 -19.09 -0.11 -8.90
N TRP A 39 -19.99 0.88 -8.89
CA TRP A 39 -19.59 2.29 -8.74
C TRP A 39 -19.04 2.62 -7.34
N GLN A 40 -19.51 1.93 -6.28
CA GLN A 40 -18.98 2.08 -4.92
C GLN A 40 -17.54 1.56 -4.84
N ALA A 41 -17.28 0.37 -5.40
CA ALA A 41 -15.94 -0.19 -5.47
C ALA A 41 -14.99 0.73 -6.26
N VAL A 42 -15.45 1.28 -7.39
CA VAL A 42 -14.70 2.23 -8.21
C VAL A 42 -14.41 3.53 -7.46
N LEU A 43 -15.38 4.09 -6.75
CA LEU A 43 -15.17 5.29 -5.92
C LEU A 43 -14.14 5.06 -4.82
N ILE A 44 -14.21 3.92 -4.13
CA ILE A 44 -13.21 3.56 -3.12
C ILE A 44 -11.81 3.52 -3.75
N SER A 45 -11.67 2.86 -4.90
CA SER A 45 -10.39 2.76 -5.61
C SER A 45 -9.89 4.08 -6.17
N ALA A 46 -10.77 4.94 -6.65
CA ALA A 46 -10.40 6.26 -7.15
C ALA A 46 -10.00 7.22 -6.03
N ALA A 47 -10.59 7.08 -4.82
CA ALA A 47 -10.31 7.91 -3.67
C ALA A 47 -9.14 7.40 -2.82
N ASN A 48 -8.73 6.13 -3.01
CA ASN A 48 -7.77 5.47 -2.14
C ASN A 48 -6.87 4.51 -2.95
N LEU A 49 -5.57 4.79 -3.00
CA LEU A 49 -4.56 3.97 -3.71
C LEU A 49 -3.82 2.99 -2.79
N THR A 50 -4.28 2.80 -1.55
CA THR A 50 -3.64 1.86 -0.63
C THR A 50 -4.24 0.47 -0.76
N SER A 51 -3.52 -0.46 -1.38
CA SER A 51 -3.99 -1.82 -1.58
C SER A 51 -4.36 -2.51 -0.26
N ALA A 52 -3.42 -2.65 0.67
CA ALA A 52 -3.65 -3.30 1.96
C ALA A 52 -4.77 -2.62 2.78
N GLY A 53 -4.80 -1.28 2.81
CA GLY A 53 -5.85 -0.54 3.49
C GLY A 53 -7.22 -0.75 2.86
N GLN A 54 -7.28 -0.86 1.54
CA GLN A 54 -8.54 -1.04 0.82
C GLN A 54 -9.17 -2.41 1.07
N PHE A 55 -8.36 -3.49 1.09
CA PHE A 55 -8.82 -4.82 1.45
C PHE A 55 -9.23 -4.91 2.93
N ALA A 56 -8.40 -4.40 3.84
CA ALA A 56 -8.76 -4.34 5.26
C ALA A 56 -10.02 -3.52 5.51
N GLY A 57 -10.19 -2.43 4.77
CA GLY A 57 -11.40 -1.62 4.81
C GLY A 57 -12.64 -2.37 4.34
N LEU A 58 -12.51 -3.15 3.27
CA LEU A 58 -13.60 -3.99 2.78
C LEU A 58 -14.01 -5.04 3.82
N ASP A 59 -13.06 -5.72 4.44
CA ASP A 59 -13.32 -6.71 5.50
C ASP A 59 -14.06 -6.10 6.69
N ILE A 60 -13.66 -4.90 7.14
CA ILE A 60 -14.34 -4.17 8.22
C ILE A 60 -15.76 -3.79 7.82
N MET A 61 -15.98 -3.34 6.58
CA MET A 61 -17.32 -3.02 6.07
C MET A 61 -18.23 -4.24 6.01
N ILE A 62 -17.71 -5.37 5.52
CA ILE A 62 -18.46 -6.66 5.47
C ILE A 62 -18.82 -7.14 6.87
N ALA A 63 -17.90 -6.99 7.83
CA ALA A 63 -18.12 -7.38 9.22
C ALA A 63 -19.05 -6.42 9.98
N GLY A 64 -19.50 -5.30 9.38
CA GLY A 64 -20.28 -4.28 10.06
C GLY A 64 -19.50 -3.52 11.14
N GLY A 65 -18.18 -3.43 11.00
CA GLY A 65 -17.27 -2.81 11.96
C GLY A 65 -17.52 -1.31 12.14
N ALA A 66 -17.08 -0.78 13.27
CA ALA A 66 -17.28 0.64 13.62
C ALA A 66 -16.41 1.58 12.79
N CYS A 67 -16.90 2.80 12.51
CA CYS A 67 -16.11 3.82 11.79
C CYS A 67 -14.78 4.15 12.49
N ILE A 68 -14.73 4.09 13.81
CA ILE A 68 -13.48 4.31 14.57
C ILE A 68 -12.46 3.19 14.31
N GLU A 69 -12.91 1.96 14.22
CA GLU A 69 -12.08 0.81 13.85
C GLU A 69 -11.49 1.00 12.45
N MET A 70 -12.34 1.39 11.48
CA MET A 70 -11.90 1.73 10.12
C MET A 70 -10.82 2.82 10.14
N ALA A 71 -11.06 3.93 10.84
CA ALA A 71 -10.14 5.05 10.90
C ALA A 71 -8.79 4.66 11.52
N LEU A 72 -8.79 3.92 12.63
CA LEU A 72 -7.57 3.47 13.30
C LEU A 72 -6.79 2.45 12.44
N THR A 73 -7.49 1.51 11.82
CA THR A 73 -6.87 0.53 10.92
C THR A 73 -6.21 1.22 9.73
N GLN A 74 -6.92 2.16 9.09
CA GLN A 74 -6.34 2.94 7.98
C GLN A 74 -5.14 3.76 8.43
N LEU A 75 -5.19 4.38 9.60
CA LEU A 75 -4.06 5.13 10.15
C LEU A 75 -2.83 4.25 10.32
N VAL A 76 -2.99 3.08 10.95
CA VAL A 76 -1.86 2.17 11.21
C VAL A 76 -1.28 1.62 9.92
N ILE A 77 -2.12 1.13 8.99
CA ILE A 77 -1.65 0.56 7.72
C ILE A 77 -0.92 1.62 6.88
N ASN A 78 -1.41 2.86 6.87
CA ASN A 78 -0.92 3.92 6.00
C ASN A 78 0.14 4.82 6.66
N LEU A 79 0.49 4.60 7.94
CA LEU A 79 1.53 5.37 8.63
C LEU A 79 2.88 5.33 7.90
N ARG A 80 3.26 4.25 7.30
CA ARG A 80 4.43 4.10 6.43
C ARG A 80 4.50 5.14 5.32
N TYR A 81 3.35 5.56 4.76
CA TYR A 81 3.33 6.58 3.70
C TYR A 81 3.77 7.96 4.21
N ALA A 82 3.54 8.27 5.48
CA ALA A 82 4.08 9.48 6.09
C ALA A 82 5.61 9.47 6.10
N LEU A 83 6.23 8.35 6.49
CA LEU A 83 7.69 8.20 6.49
C LEU A 83 8.26 8.23 5.07
N MET A 84 7.64 7.55 4.12
CA MET A 84 8.04 7.60 2.70
C MET A 84 7.94 9.00 2.12
N SER A 85 6.86 9.73 2.43
CA SER A 85 6.66 11.11 1.98
C SER A 85 7.71 12.04 2.56
N LEU A 86 8.07 11.87 3.83
CA LEU A 86 9.14 12.62 4.48
C LEU A 86 10.48 12.37 3.79
N SER A 87 10.85 11.11 3.58
CA SER A 87 12.06 10.72 2.87
C SER A 87 12.10 11.29 1.44
N LEU A 88 11.01 11.12 0.68
CA LEU A 88 10.94 11.59 -0.71
C LEU A 88 10.97 13.12 -0.81
N SER A 89 10.49 13.82 0.24
CA SER A 89 10.46 15.29 0.27
C SER A 89 11.86 15.91 0.09
N GLN A 90 12.92 15.22 0.52
CA GLN A 90 14.31 15.64 0.39
C GLN A 90 14.82 15.60 -1.05
N LYS A 91 14.21 14.74 -1.90
CA LYS A 91 14.55 14.59 -3.33
C LYS A 91 13.70 15.46 -4.25
N LEU A 92 12.71 16.19 -3.74
CA LEU A 92 11.84 17.02 -4.55
C LEU A 92 12.60 18.25 -5.09
N ASP A 93 12.22 18.72 -6.28
CA ASP A 93 12.69 19.99 -6.84
C ASP A 93 12.21 21.16 -5.95
N LYS A 94 13.01 22.19 -5.80
CA LYS A 94 12.67 23.42 -5.05
C LYS A 94 11.37 24.10 -5.49
N ARG A 95 10.89 23.81 -6.70
CA ARG A 95 9.63 24.32 -7.26
C ARG A 95 8.38 23.61 -6.73
N PHE A 96 8.52 22.59 -5.87
CA PHE A 96 7.39 21.94 -5.21
C PHE A 96 6.83 22.82 -4.09
N GLY A 97 5.78 23.58 -4.37
CA GLY A 97 5.02 24.26 -3.32
C GLY A 97 4.15 23.29 -2.50
N THR A 98 3.72 23.72 -1.32
CA THR A 98 2.92 22.91 -0.37
C THR A 98 1.68 22.28 -1.01
N GLY A 99 0.90 23.04 -1.78
CA GLY A 99 -0.29 22.51 -2.47
C GLY A 99 0.05 21.39 -3.47
N SER A 100 1.19 21.49 -4.18
CA SER A 100 1.63 20.41 -5.06
C SER A 100 2.08 19.17 -4.29
N ARG A 101 2.70 19.34 -3.11
CA ARG A 101 3.10 18.22 -2.24
C ARG A 101 1.87 17.48 -1.73
N MET A 102 0.84 18.21 -1.29
CA MET A 102 -0.43 17.62 -0.82
C MET A 102 -1.14 16.86 -1.95
N GLY A 103 -1.33 17.48 -3.11
CA GLY A 103 -2.04 16.85 -4.23
C GLY A 103 -1.29 15.65 -4.83
N LEU A 104 0.05 15.73 -4.93
CA LEU A 104 0.85 14.64 -5.45
C LEU A 104 1.13 13.55 -4.41
N GLY A 105 1.04 13.86 -3.11
CA GLY A 105 1.11 12.89 -2.03
C GLY A 105 0.01 11.82 -2.11
N PHE A 106 -1.11 12.14 -2.74
CA PHE A 106 -2.17 11.18 -3.02
C PHE A 106 -1.70 9.95 -3.82
N PHE A 107 -0.72 10.13 -4.70
CA PHE A 107 -0.14 9.02 -5.49
C PHE A 107 0.93 8.22 -4.74
N MET A 108 1.19 8.53 -3.46
CA MET A 108 2.25 7.86 -2.71
C MET A 108 1.85 6.42 -2.40
N THR A 109 2.56 5.48 -3.02
CA THR A 109 2.51 4.04 -2.75
C THR A 109 3.91 3.48 -2.64
N ASP A 110 4.06 2.24 -2.20
CA ASP A 110 5.37 1.60 -2.03
C ASP A 110 6.16 1.55 -3.35
N GLU A 111 5.47 1.19 -4.43
CA GLU A 111 6.07 1.01 -5.76
C GLU A 111 6.44 2.38 -6.36
N ILE A 112 5.55 3.36 -6.24
CA ILE A 112 5.81 4.72 -6.73
C ILE A 112 6.95 5.36 -5.94
N PHE A 113 6.99 5.15 -4.61
CA PHE A 113 8.10 5.57 -3.78
C PHE A 113 9.41 4.89 -4.22
N GLY A 114 9.41 3.56 -4.40
CA GLY A 114 10.59 2.80 -4.82
C GLY A 114 11.20 3.32 -6.12
N VAL A 115 10.37 3.53 -7.15
CA VAL A 115 10.80 4.07 -8.44
C VAL A 115 11.27 5.53 -8.32
N ALA A 116 10.53 6.37 -7.60
CA ALA A 116 10.91 7.78 -7.41
C ALA A 116 12.19 7.92 -6.58
N ALA A 117 12.34 7.12 -5.51
CA ALA A 117 13.50 7.14 -4.63
C ALA A 117 14.78 6.62 -5.32
N SER A 118 14.68 5.65 -6.21
CA SER A 118 15.82 5.13 -6.98
C SER A 118 16.35 6.09 -8.05
N ARG A 119 15.57 7.13 -8.39
CA ARG A 119 15.96 8.10 -9.41
C ARG A 119 17.15 8.93 -8.96
N LYS A 120 18.20 9.05 -9.81
CA LYS A 120 19.40 9.86 -9.54
C LYS A 120 19.15 11.38 -9.60
N LYS A 121 18.15 11.81 -10.38
CA LYS A 121 17.80 13.24 -10.55
C LYS A 121 16.75 13.65 -9.52
N ARG A 122 16.69 14.96 -9.19
CA ARG A 122 15.60 15.53 -8.40
C ARG A 122 14.26 15.28 -9.09
N ILE A 123 13.24 15.06 -8.30
CA ILE A 123 11.89 14.73 -8.75
C ILE A 123 11.16 16.02 -9.10
N SER A 124 10.78 16.16 -10.37
CA SER A 124 9.95 17.28 -10.82
C SER A 124 8.46 16.95 -10.67
N ARG A 125 7.60 17.98 -10.57
CA ARG A 125 6.14 17.80 -10.53
C ARG A 125 5.62 17.02 -11.73
N SER A 126 6.14 17.36 -12.93
CA SER A 126 5.70 16.70 -14.17
C SER A 126 6.03 15.21 -14.19
N TYR A 127 7.23 14.85 -13.69
CA TYR A 127 7.62 13.45 -13.58
C TYR A 127 6.72 12.69 -12.61
N PHE A 128 6.56 13.21 -11.39
CA PHE A 128 5.80 12.53 -10.35
C PHE A 128 4.31 12.38 -10.72
N LEU A 129 3.74 13.40 -11.37
CA LEU A 129 2.38 13.33 -11.89
C LEU A 129 2.24 12.23 -12.96
N GLY A 130 3.18 12.13 -13.91
CA GLY A 130 3.18 11.07 -14.91
C GLY A 130 3.33 9.68 -14.29
N LEU A 131 4.21 9.56 -13.28
CA LEU A 131 4.47 8.31 -12.56
C LEU A 131 3.24 7.84 -11.75
N GLY A 132 2.44 8.77 -11.19
CA GLY A 132 1.30 8.44 -10.34
C GLY A 132 -0.01 8.24 -11.10
N LEU A 133 -0.28 9.05 -12.13
CA LEU A 133 -1.57 9.03 -12.85
C LEU A 133 -1.83 7.70 -13.56
N LEU A 134 -0.83 7.12 -14.20
CA LEU A 134 -1.01 5.88 -14.94
C LEU A 134 -1.31 4.68 -14.02
N PRO A 135 -0.56 4.45 -12.91
CA PRO A 135 -0.94 3.45 -11.92
C PRO A 135 -2.32 3.68 -11.30
N MET A 136 -2.68 4.94 -10.99
CA MET A 136 -4.02 5.27 -10.51
C MET A 136 -5.11 4.87 -11.51
N ALA A 137 -4.92 5.18 -12.78
CA ALA A 137 -5.85 4.75 -13.83
C ALA A 137 -5.93 3.21 -13.91
N GLY A 138 -4.78 2.52 -13.87
CA GLY A 138 -4.72 1.06 -13.84
C GLY A 138 -5.46 0.47 -12.65
N TRP A 139 -5.27 1.05 -11.46
CA TRP A 139 -5.95 0.64 -10.24
C TRP A 139 -7.47 0.79 -10.34
N THR A 140 -7.94 1.97 -10.77
CA THR A 140 -9.37 2.27 -10.90
C THR A 140 -10.04 1.42 -11.98
N LEU A 141 -9.39 1.26 -13.14
CA LEU A 141 -9.90 0.45 -14.25
C LEU A 141 -9.89 -1.04 -13.93
N GLY A 142 -8.88 -1.52 -13.22
CA GLY A 142 -8.83 -2.90 -12.76
C GLY A 142 -9.98 -3.20 -11.81
N THR A 143 -10.25 -2.31 -10.84
CA THR A 143 -11.41 -2.44 -9.94
C THR A 143 -12.73 -2.47 -10.72
N LEU A 144 -12.89 -1.56 -11.69
CA LEU A 144 -14.08 -1.56 -12.55
C LEU A 144 -14.23 -2.89 -13.27
N GLY A 145 -13.15 -3.38 -13.87
CA GLY A 145 -13.14 -4.69 -14.55
C GLY A 145 -13.56 -5.82 -13.62
N GLY A 146 -12.99 -5.90 -12.40
CA GLY A 146 -13.34 -6.91 -11.41
C GLY A 146 -14.78 -6.83 -10.95
N ALA A 147 -15.26 -5.63 -10.66
CA ALA A 147 -16.63 -5.42 -10.18
C ALA A 147 -17.71 -5.70 -11.24
N VAL A 148 -17.42 -5.46 -12.52
CA VAL A 148 -18.40 -5.66 -13.61
C VAL A 148 -18.29 -7.06 -14.21
N LEU A 149 -17.07 -7.55 -14.42
CA LEU A 149 -16.82 -8.83 -15.10
C LEU A 149 -16.72 -10.01 -14.15
N GLY A 150 -16.55 -9.78 -12.86
CA GLY A 150 -16.36 -10.83 -11.88
C GLY A 150 -17.44 -11.89 -11.91
N GLY A 151 -18.72 -11.49 -12.02
CA GLY A 151 -19.85 -12.42 -12.10
C GLY A 151 -19.92 -13.28 -13.36
N VAL A 152 -19.14 -12.95 -14.41
CA VAL A 152 -19.12 -13.69 -15.68
C VAL A 152 -17.93 -14.67 -15.77
N LEU A 153 -16.96 -14.51 -14.89
CA LEU A 153 -15.75 -15.33 -14.91
C LEU A 153 -16.02 -16.75 -14.35
N PRO A 154 -15.39 -17.79 -14.93
CA PRO A 154 -15.41 -19.13 -14.36
C PRO A 154 -14.86 -19.12 -12.92
N PRO A 155 -15.44 -19.94 -12.00
CA PRO A 155 -15.01 -19.97 -10.59
C PRO A 155 -13.51 -20.22 -10.39
N ILE A 156 -12.89 -21.00 -11.26
CA ILE A 156 -11.45 -21.28 -11.21
C ILE A 156 -10.61 -20.00 -11.45
N VAL A 157 -11.07 -19.11 -12.32
CA VAL A 157 -10.40 -17.85 -12.61
C VAL A 157 -10.58 -16.88 -11.45
N GLN A 158 -11.78 -16.81 -10.87
CA GLN A 158 -12.07 -16.01 -9.68
C GLN A 158 -11.16 -16.43 -8.51
N SER A 159 -11.05 -17.73 -8.24
CA SER A 159 -10.16 -18.27 -7.20
C SER A 159 -8.69 -17.94 -7.47
N ALA A 160 -8.24 -18.07 -8.71
CA ALA A 160 -6.86 -17.75 -9.09
C ALA A 160 -6.54 -16.25 -8.88
N LEU A 161 -7.47 -15.35 -9.22
CA LEU A 161 -7.33 -13.91 -9.00
C LEU A 161 -7.34 -13.55 -7.51
N GLY A 162 -8.16 -14.23 -6.70
CA GLY A 162 -8.14 -14.10 -5.25
C GLY A 162 -6.78 -14.47 -4.62
N VAL A 163 -6.09 -15.45 -5.17
CA VAL A 163 -4.73 -15.82 -4.73
C VAL A 163 -3.66 -14.80 -5.17
N ALA A 164 -3.90 -14.06 -6.25
CA ALA A 164 -2.93 -13.08 -6.77
C ALA A 164 -2.57 -11.98 -5.74
N ILE A 165 -3.51 -11.61 -4.85
CA ILE A 165 -3.27 -10.67 -3.75
C ILE A 165 -2.14 -11.15 -2.84
N TYR A 166 -2.19 -12.41 -2.44
CA TYR A 166 -1.16 -13.00 -1.57
C TYR A 166 0.19 -13.02 -2.27
N GLY A 167 0.19 -13.29 -3.60
CA GLY A 167 1.38 -13.21 -4.44
C GLY A 167 2.01 -11.81 -4.44
N MET A 168 1.19 -10.75 -4.50
CA MET A 168 1.68 -9.37 -4.41
C MET A 168 2.34 -9.09 -3.04
N PHE A 169 1.69 -9.45 -1.94
CA PHE A 169 2.28 -9.25 -0.61
C PHE A 169 3.59 -10.04 -0.45
N LEU A 170 3.63 -11.28 -0.92
CA LEU A 170 4.85 -12.08 -0.90
C LEU A 170 5.96 -11.44 -1.75
N ALA A 171 5.64 -10.86 -2.90
CA ALA A 171 6.61 -10.18 -3.76
C ALA A 171 7.23 -8.95 -3.09
N ILE A 172 6.52 -8.28 -2.18
CA ILE A 172 7.05 -7.16 -1.38
C ILE A 172 7.89 -7.67 -0.20
N VAL A 173 7.43 -8.70 0.48
CA VAL A 173 8.01 -9.19 1.74
C VAL A 173 9.25 -10.05 1.51
N ILE A 174 9.24 -10.95 0.51
CA ILE A 174 10.33 -11.92 0.27
C ILE A 174 11.68 -11.25 -0.04
N PRO A 175 11.79 -10.22 -0.92
CA PRO A 175 13.07 -9.57 -1.17
C PRO A 175 13.68 -8.98 0.11
N GLN A 176 12.89 -8.28 0.91
CA GLN A 176 13.36 -7.69 2.17
C GLN A 176 13.82 -8.77 3.16
N ALA A 177 13.07 -9.87 3.27
CA ALA A 177 13.43 -11.00 4.12
C ALA A 177 14.71 -11.71 3.66
N ARG A 178 14.99 -11.69 2.35
CA ARG A 178 16.21 -12.27 1.75
C ARG A 178 17.43 -11.39 1.98
N ASP A 179 17.26 -10.07 1.95
CA ASP A 179 18.34 -9.10 2.10
C ASP A 179 18.84 -9.03 3.55
N ASP A 180 17.94 -9.13 4.54
CA ASP A 180 18.31 -9.13 5.95
C ASP A 180 17.46 -10.11 6.75
N ARG A 181 18.13 -11.06 7.42
CA ARG A 181 17.50 -12.07 8.30
C ARG A 181 16.73 -11.47 9.49
N ARG A 182 16.95 -10.22 9.85
CA ARG A 182 16.20 -9.51 10.89
C ARG A 182 14.74 -9.36 10.47
N TYR A 183 14.49 -9.04 9.21
CA TYR A 183 13.11 -8.97 8.67
C TYR A 183 12.39 -10.32 8.74
N CYS A 184 13.09 -11.44 8.49
CA CYS A 184 12.48 -12.77 8.63
C CYS A 184 11.89 -13.00 10.01
N LYS A 185 12.60 -12.58 11.07
CA LYS A 185 12.13 -12.76 12.45
C LYS A 185 10.91 -11.90 12.77
N VAL A 186 10.91 -10.64 12.31
CA VAL A 186 9.77 -9.75 12.49
C VAL A 186 8.55 -10.25 11.70
N ILE A 187 8.75 -10.75 10.49
CA ILE A 187 7.69 -11.36 9.67
C ILE A 187 7.13 -12.60 10.37
N PHE A 188 8.00 -13.45 10.93
CA PHE A 188 7.55 -14.64 11.67
C PHE A 188 6.75 -14.27 12.93
N ILE A 189 7.17 -13.24 13.67
CA ILE A 189 6.43 -12.72 14.83
C ILE A 189 5.07 -12.21 14.39
N ALA A 190 4.99 -11.42 13.32
CA ALA A 190 3.74 -10.89 12.81
C ALA A 190 2.78 -12.02 12.35
N ALA A 191 3.32 -13.02 11.64
CA ALA A 191 2.56 -14.18 11.21
C ALA A 191 2.04 -15.02 12.40
N ALA A 192 2.89 -15.26 13.39
CA ALA A 192 2.52 -15.99 14.61
C ALA A 192 1.41 -15.25 15.39
N LEU A 193 1.52 -13.93 15.52
CA LEU A 193 0.46 -13.10 16.12
C LEU A 193 -0.85 -13.20 15.33
N GLY A 194 -0.79 -13.08 14.00
CA GLY A 194 -1.98 -13.24 13.15
C GLY A 194 -2.64 -14.60 13.32
N CYS A 195 -1.85 -15.69 13.33
CA CYS A 195 -2.34 -17.02 13.62
C CYS A 195 -2.96 -17.12 15.03
N ALA A 196 -2.34 -16.49 16.04
CA ALA A 196 -2.88 -16.50 17.39
C ALA A 196 -4.25 -15.79 17.46
N PHE A 197 -4.41 -14.65 16.81
CA PHE A 197 -5.69 -13.95 16.74
C PHE A 197 -6.76 -14.76 16.01
N HIS A 198 -6.38 -15.58 15.03
CA HIS A 198 -7.32 -16.37 14.26
C HIS A 198 -7.73 -17.68 14.98
N TYR A 199 -6.78 -18.41 15.59
CA TYR A 199 -7.01 -19.76 16.10
C TYR A 199 -7.21 -19.85 17.61
N VAL A 200 -6.75 -18.88 18.41
CA VAL A 200 -6.85 -18.95 19.87
C VAL A 200 -8.25 -18.55 20.33
N PRO A 201 -8.98 -19.43 21.07
CA PRO A 201 -10.27 -19.10 21.63
C PRO A 201 -10.19 -17.86 22.54
N GLY A 202 -11.04 -16.89 22.31
CA GLY A 202 -11.04 -15.60 23.03
C GLY A 202 -10.37 -14.48 22.24
N LEU A 203 -9.21 -14.70 21.60
CA LEU A 203 -8.60 -13.73 20.70
C LEU A 203 -9.36 -13.61 19.36
N ASN A 204 -9.96 -14.69 18.90
CA ASN A 204 -10.79 -14.70 17.69
C ASN A 204 -12.09 -13.88 17.79
N ARG A 205 -12.43 -13.35 18.97
CA ARG A 205 -13.53 -12.40 19.17
C ARG A 205 -13.14 -10.95 18.86
N VAL A 206 -11.85 -10.69 18.74
CA VAL A 206 -11.34 -9.36 18.35
C VAL A 206 -11.64 -9.16 16.87
N SER A 207 -12.23 -8.02 16.51
CA SER A 207 -12.52 -7.71 15.10
C SER A 207 -11.25 -7.68 14.26
N SER A 208 -11.39 -7.94 12.96
CA SER A 208 -10.27 -8.03 12.02
C SER A 208 -9.41 -6.75 12.01
N GLY A 209 -10.03 -5.58 12.08
CA GLY A 209 -9.33 -4.30 12.10
C GLY A 209 -8.47 -4.12 13.35
N PHE A 210 -9.01 -4.40 14.54
CA PHE A 210 -8.22 -4.32 15.78
C PHE A 210 -7.13 -5.41 15.85
N ALA A 211 -7.37 -6.60 15.30
CA ALA A 211 -6.34 -7.62 15.19
C ALA A 211 -5.17 -7.15 14.32
N ILE A 212 -5.43 -6.52 13.17
CA ILE A 212 -4.40 -5.94 12.30
C ILE A 212 -3.60 -4.86 13.04
N ILE A 213 -4.28 -3.94 13.76
CA ILE A 213 -3.62 -2.88 14.53
C ILE A 213 -2.68 -3.49 15.58
N LEU A 214 -3.18 -4.41 16.40
CA LEU A 214 -2.42 -5.03 17.47
C LEU A 214 -1.23 -5.83 16.93
N CYS A 215 -1.44 -6.68 15.91
CA CYS A 215 -0.36 -7.43 15.28
C CYS A 215 0.73 -6.50 14.71
N SER A 216 0.33 -5.42 14.01
CA SER A 216 1.27 -4.49 13.40
C SER A 216 2.07 -3.73 14.45
N VAL A 217 1.41 -3.18 15.48
CA VAL A 217 2.07 -2.41 16.53
C VAL A 217 2.99 -3.28 17.37
N ILE A 218 2.53 -4.47 17.78
CA ILE A 218 3.35 -5.41 18.58
C ILE A 218 4.56 -5.89 17.77
N ALA A 219 4.38 -6.31 16.51
CA ALA A 219 5.47 -6.77 15.67
C ALA A 219 6.49 -5.66 15.40
N ALA A 220 6.03 -4.43 15.14
CA ALA A 220 6.91 -3.27 14.94
C ALA A 220 7.67 -2.90 16.23
N ALA A 221 6.99 -2.87 17.38
CA ALA A 221 7.62 -2.57 18.66
C ALA A 221 8.67 -3.62 19.05
N LEU A 222 8.35 -4.90 18.89
CA LEU A 222 9.30 -5.99 19.13
C LEU A 222 10.47 -5.94 18.14
N GLY A 223 10.21 -5.65 16.87
CA GLY A 223 11.25 -5.47 15.87
C GLY A 223 12.22 -4.33 16.20
N ALA A 224 11.68 -3.17 16.59
CA ALA A 224 12.47 -2.01 16.99
C ALA A 224 13.28 -2.28 18.28
N TRP A 225 12.71 -3.01 19.23
CA TRP A 225 13.39 -3.35 20.47
C TRP A 225 14.50 -4.39 20.27
N LEU A 226 14.24 -5.42 19.46
CA LEU A 226 15.22 -6.49 19.19
C LEU A 226 16.35 -6.04 18.26
N TYR A 227 16.06 -5.08 17.38
CA TYR A 227 16.99 -4.60 16.35
C TYR A 227 17.01 -3.07 16.28
N PRO A 228 17.51 -2.38 17.33
CA PRO A 228 17.65 -0.94 17.30
C PRO A 228 18.57 -0.53 16.15
N LEU A 229 18.16 0.49 15.38
CA LEU A 229 18.98 1.06 14.33
C LEU A 229 20.14 1.83 14.98
N GLU A 230 21.36 1.40 14.74
CA GLU A 230 22.55 2.20 15.04
C GLU A 230 22.62 3.33 14.00
N ILE A 231 22.21 4.53 14.40
CA ILE A 231 22.36 5.72 13.57
C ILE A 231 23.84 6.10 13.57
N ASN A 232 24.53 5.87 12.47
CA ASN A 232 25.92 6.31 12.28
C ASN A 232 26.03 7.83 12.51
N GLN A 233 27.13 8.28 13.12
CA GLN A 233 27.36 9.70 13.45
C GLN A 233 27.26 10.62 12.24
N GLU A 234 27.60 10.15 11.03
CA GLU A 234 27.44 10.90 9.77
C GLU A 234 25.98 11.17 9.39
N GLU A 235 25.07 10.21 9.63
CA GLU A 235 23.63 10.41 9.41
C GLU A 235 23.03 11.35 10.46
N ARG A 236 23.55 11.36 11.69
CA ARG A 236 23.16 12.35 12.71
C ARG A 236 23.49 13.77 12.27
N CYS A 237 24.68 14.00 11.74
CA CYS A 237 25.05 15.33 11.24
C CYS A 237 24.14 15.83 10.14
N LEU A 238 23.70 14.96 9.22
CA LEU A 238 22.77 15.31 8.13
C LEU A 238 21.36 15.66 8.63
N LEU A 239 20.90 15.07 9.74
CA LEU A 239 19.58 15.35 10.32
C LEU A 239 19.52 16.68 11.09
N TYR A 240 20.66 17.21 11.57
CA TYR A 240 20.72 18.46 12.35
C TYR A 240 21.28 19.66 11.56
N THR A 241 21.66 19.49 10.26
CA THR A 241 22.22 20.55 9.40
C THR A 241 21.25 21.06 8.33
N THR A 242 19.96 20.73 8.43
CA THR A 242 18.86 21.29 7.63
C THR A 242 17.91 22.03 8.52
#